data_b3050898dd4f4c1c859f2a04a607d05d
#
_entry.id   b3050898dd4f4c1c859f2a04a607d05d
#
_cell.length_a   1.000
_cell.length_b   1.000
_cell.length_c   1.000
_cell.angle_alpha   90.00
_cell.angle_beta   90.00
_cell.angle_gamma   90.00
#
_symmetry.space_group_name_H-M   'P 1'
#
loop_
_entity.id
_entity.type
_entity.pdbx_description
1 polymer ?
#
loop_
_entity_poly.entity_id
_entity_poly.type
_entity_poly.pdbx_seq_one_letter_code
_entity_poly.pdbx_strand_id
1 'polypeptide(L)'
;MDNDQIQQLIASLSDFRTRSEAIKRLETAGDSAVEPLIDALHGETQEGAKWAILRCLGELKAEAAVGHIAPLLEDRRYKSAAHDALVSIVGEDLGPAPYPWLRWKQQGGATSRESKVFEPEMHMTGLPDERLMELALEQFGAKWTKTGAGRYKVEIPIGEAEDKQNLTVNLDQKDHEGAQIVIVYADCGEATEEDYAEALRRNLRTPYGALAIRDSASGPRFVMFNTLLREDMSPLELSKSALAVAEHAADVRRDLQRETE
;
A
#
# COMPACT_ATOMS: atom_id res chain seq x y z
N MET A 1 16.93 -9.26 30.04
CA MET A 1 16.84 -7.99 30.81
C MET A 1 15.44 -7.96 31.40
N ASP A 2 15.29 -7.48 32.64
CA ASP A 2 13.95 -7.35 33.22
C ASP A 2 13.21 -6.11 32.66
N ASN A 3 11.87 -6.08 32.83
CA ASN A 3 11.03 -5.03 32.24
C ASN A 3 11.34 -3.65 32.82
N ASP A 4 11.69 -3.55 34.12
CA ASP A 4 11.99 -2.29 34.76
C ASP A 4 13.28 -1.67 34.19
N GLN A 5 14.28 -2.50 33.91
CA GLN A 5 15.51 -2.06 33.25
C GLN A 5 15.26 -1.54 31.83
N ILE A 6 14.37 -2.20 31.08
CA ILE A 6 13.99 -1.77 29.72
C ILE A 6 13.28 -0.42 29.79
N GLN A 7 12.34 -0.23 30.69
CA GLN A 7 11.64 1.05 30.88
C GLN A 7 12.59 2.19 31.26
N GLN A 8 13.57 1.94 32.12
CA GLN A 8 14.61 2.93 32.47
C GLN A 8 15.46 3.32 31.25
N LEU A 9 15.81 2.35 30.40
CA LEU A 9 16.56 2.62 29.17
C LEU A 9 15.73 3.43 28.18
N ILE A 10 14.44 3.11 28.01
CA ILE A 10 13.51 3.88 27.16
C ILE A 10 13.40 5.32 27.67
N ALA A 11 13.25 5.53 28.98
CA ALA A 11 13.24 6.88 29.55
C ALA A 11 14.54 7.65 29.28
N SER A 12 15.68 6.95 29.26
CA SER A 12 17.00 7.54 28.96
C SER A 12 17.18 7.95 27.49
N LEU A 13 16.29 7.53 26.56
CA LEU A 13 16.34 7.93 25.16
C LEU A 13 16.04 9.43 24.94
N SER A 14 15.39 10.09 25.89
CA SER A 14 15.13 11.54 25.84
C SER A 14 16.37 12.38 26.08
N ASP A 15 17.35 11.91 26.86
CA ASP A 15 18.61 12.62 27.11
C ASP A 15 19.66 12.26 26.03
N PHE A 16 20.13 13.27 25.29
CA PHE A 16 21.11 13.07 24.22
C PHE A 16 22.45 12.49 24.70
N ARG A 17 22.80 12.66 25.97
CA ARG A 17 24.05 12.16 26.56
C ARG A 17 24.03 10.66 26.79
N THR A 18 22.88 10.13 27.20
CA THR A 18 22.70 8.71 27.53
C THR A 18 22.09 7.91 26.40
N ARG A 19 21.51 8.59 25.42
CA ARG A 19 20.75 7.99 24.30
C ARG A 19 21.53 6.89 23.57
N SER A 20 22.78 7.15 23.19
CA SER A 20 23.57 6.19 22.41
C SER A 20 23.85 4.90 23.19
N GLU A 21 24.08 5.00 24.49
CA GLU A 21 24.29 3.83 25.35
C GLU A 21 22.97 3.08 25.57
N ALA A 22 21.88 3.82 25.79
CA ALA A 22 20.55 3.23 25.94
C ALA A 22 20.13 2.44 24.68
N ILE A 23 20.35 2.99 23.47
CA ILE A 23 20.08 2.31 22.21
C ILE A 23 20.84 0.97 22.16
N LYS A 24 22.15 0.95 22.36
CA LYS A 24 22.95 -0.29 22.32
C LYS A 24 22.47 -1.36 23.31
N ARG A 25 22.07 -0.92 24.51
CA ARG A 25 21.56 -1.85 25.53
C ARG A 25 20.18 -2.39 25.18
N LEU A 26 19.30 -1.57 24.57
CA LEU A 26 18.00 -2.00 24.07
C LEU A 26 18.15 -2.98 22.88
N GLU A 27 19.09 -2.71 21.97
CA GLU A 27 19.45 -3.64 20.89
C GLU A 27 19.92 -5.00 21.47
N THR A 28 20.74 -4.97 22.52
CA THR A 28 21.20 -6.20 23.19
C THR A 28 20.07 -6.95 23.92
N ALA A 29 19.01 -6.23 24.35
CA ALA A 29 17.85 -6.84 24.97
C ALA A 29 16.99 -7.66 23.97
N GLY A 30 17.13 -7.40 22.66
CA GLY A 30 16.44 -8.14 21.61
C GLY A 30 14.92 -8.04 21.70
N ASP A 31 14.25 -9.14 21.44
CA ASP A 31 12.77 -9.21 21.36
C ASP A 31 12.07 -8.71 22.63
N SER A 32 12.71 -8.83 23.80
CA SER A 32 12.11 -8.36 25.06
C SER A 32 11.93 -6.84 25.14
N ALA A 33 12.62 -6.07 24.27
CA ALA A 33 12.48 -4.62 24.19
C ALA A 33 11.40 -4.18 23.20
N VAL A 34 10.92 -5.03 22.32
CA VAL A 34 10.04 -4.67 21.19
C VAL A 34 8.71 -4.10 21.68
N GLU A 35 7.94 -4.84 22.48
CA GLU A 35 6.64 -4.38 22.99
C GLU A 35 6.77 -3.10 23.86
N PRO A 36 7.72 -3.01 24.81
CA PRO A 36 7.93 -1.77 25.55
C PRO A 36 8.29 -0.56 24.64
N LEU A 37 9.03 -0.77 23.56
CA LEU A 37 9.35 0.31 22.61
C LEU A 37 8.12 0.72 21.78
N ILE A 38 7.25 -0.22 21.39
CA ILE A 38 5.97 0.06 20.71
C ILE A 38 5.07 0.87 21.63
N ASP A 39 4.93 0.48 22.90
CA ASP A 39 4.13 1.21 23.89
C ASP A 39 4.66 2.65 24.07
N ALA A 40 5.98 2.82 24.17
CA ALA A 40 6.60 4.12 24.26
C ALA A 40 6.43 4.98 23.01
N LEU A 41 6.34 4.38 21.82
CA LEU A 41 6.10 5.08 20.56
C LEU A 41 4.72 5.76 20.54
N HIS A 42 3.71 5.13 21.17
CA HIS A 42 2.35 5.66 21.30
C HIS A 42 2.19 6.70 22.43
N GLY A 43 3.10 6.68 23.39
CA GLY A 43 3.07 7.61 24.51
C GLY A 43 3.41 9.07 24.14
N GLU A 44 3.17 10.00 25.08
CA GLU A 44 3.64 11.39 24.97
C GLU A 44 5.16 11.45 25.19
N THR A 45 5.92 11.01 24.23
CA THR A 45 7.38 11.01 24.26
C THR A 45 7.94 12.26 23.56
N GLN A 46 9.04 12.78 24.06
CA GLN A 46 9.74 13.89 23.40
C GLN A 46 10.16 13.47 21.98
N GLU A 47 10.16 14.42 21.05
CA GLU A 47 10.46 14.18 19.64
C GLU A 47 11.78 13.41 19.42
N GLY A 48 12.84 13.82 20.13
CA GLY A 48 14.14 13.15 20.04
C GLY A 48 14.14 11.70 20.59
N ALA A 49 13.26 11.38 21.54
CA ALA A 49 13.09 10.01 22.01
C ALA A 49 12.33 9.15 20.99
N LYS A 50 11.30 9.69 20.32
CA LYS A 50 10.60 8.96 19.25
C LYS A 50 11.53 8.57 18.09
N TRP A 51 12.45 9.44 17.70
CA TRP A 51 13.46 9.10 16.68
C TRP A 51 14.36 7.96 17.13
N ALA A 52 14.77 7.99 18.42
CA ALA A 52 15.60 6.92 18.97
C ALA A 52 14.84 5.58 19.05
N ILE A 53 13.55 5.62 19.43
CA ILE A 53 12.66 4.44 19.46
C ILE A 53 12.52 3.85 18.02
N LEU A 54 12.22 4.68 17.04
CA LEU A 54 12.12 4.25 15.65
C LEU A 54 13.41 3.56 15.18
N ARG A 55 14.57 4.13 15.51
CA ARG A 55 15.86 3.54 15.21
C ARG A 55 16.04 2.19 15.89
N CYS A 56 15.77 2.07 17.21
CA CYS A 56 15.86 0.80 17.94
C CYS A 56 14.98 -0.28 17.30
N LEU A 57 13.72 0.05 16.97
CA LEU A 57 12.80 -0.88 16.33
C LEU A 57 13.30 -1.33 14.95
N GLY A 58 13.93 -0.42 14.20
CA GLY A 58 14.57 -0.73 12.93
C GLY A 58 15.74 -1.70 13.08
N GLU A 59 16.66 -1.44 14.01
CA GLU A 59 17.85 -2.31 14.26
C GLU A 59 17.43 -3.70 14.80
N LEU A 60 16.40 -3.74 15.64
CA LEU A 60 15.81 -4.98 16.14
C LEU A 60 15.04 -5.78 15.08
N LYS A 61 14.85 -5.25 13.89
CA LYS A 61 14.01 -5.88 12.85
C LYS A 61 12.60 -6.20 13.34
N ALA A 62 12.03 -5.33 14.16
CA ALA A 62 10.79 -5.56 14.88
C ALA A 62 9.56 -5.54 13.96
N GLU A 63 9.25 -6.65 13.30
CA GLU A 63 8.10 -6.77 12.37
C GLU A 63 6.76 -6.41 13.04
N ALA A 64 6.61 -6.69 14.33
CA ALA A 64 5.43 -6.31 15.10
C ALA A 64 5.17 -4.79 15.05
N ALA A 65 6.24 -3.99 14.99
CA ALA A 65 6.15 -2.53 15.00
C ALA A 65 5.73 -1.90 13.66
N VAL A 66 5.73 -2.63 12.55
CA VAL A 66 5.44 -2.08 11.20
C VAL A 66 4.09 -1.37 11.17
N GLY A 67 3.03 -1.97 11.74
CA GLY A 67 1.70 -1.36 11.79
C GLY A 67 1.62 -0.08 12.62
N HIS A 68 2.52 0.09 13.58
CA HIS A 68 2.60 1.26 14.47
C HIS A 68 3.50 2.36 13.91
N ILE A 69 4.49 1.99 13.08
CA ILE A 69 5.42 2.92 12.45
C ILE A 69 4.85 3.50 11.15
N ALA A 70 4.17 2.68 10.33
CA ALA A 70 3.69 3.09 9.01
C ALA A 70 2.84 4.38 9.02
N PRO A 71 1.91 4.62 9.96
CA PRO A 71 1.15 5.87 10.02
C PRO A 71 2.04 7.11 10.24
N LEU A 72 3.22 6.97 10.85
CA LEU A 72 4.15 8.08 11.07
C LEU A 72 4.80 8.61 9.80
N LEU A 73 4.67 7.91 8.66
CA LEU A 73 5.06 8.41 7.34
C LEU A 73 4.26 9.65 6.92
N GLU A 74 3.09 9.89 7.50
CA GLU A 74 2.26 11.08 7.25
C GLU A 74 2.66 12.27 8.14
N ASP A 75 3.34 12.02 9.26
CA ASP A 75 3.86 13.09 10.12
C ASP A 75 5.21 13.60 9.62
N ARG A 76 5.25 14.84 9.13
CA ARG A 76 6.46 15.48 8.59
C ARG A 76 7.67 15.43 9.54
N ARG A 77 7.44 15.39 10.85
CA ARG A 77 8.51 15.34 11.89
C ARG A 77 9.20 13.99 11.92
N TYR A 78 8.45 12.90 11.68
CA TYR A 78 8.93 11.53 11.82
C TYR A 78 9.08 10.78 10.51
N LYS A 79 8.61 11.35 9.40
CA LYS A 79 8.55 10.68 8.08
C LYS A 79 9.85 9.99 7.68
N SER A 80 10.98 10.70 7.77
CA SER A 80 12.28 10.13 7.40
C SER A 80 12.67 8.98 8.34
N ALA A 81 12.61 9.19 9.65
CA ALA A 81 12.98 8.17 10.64
C ALA A 81 12.04 6.94 10.58
N ALA A 82 10.76 7.16 10.36
CA ALA A 82 9.79 6.07 10.17
C ALA A 82 10.09 5.27 8.90
N HIS A 83 10.40 5.95 7.80
CA HIS A 83 10.78 5.30 6.54
C HIS A 83 12.06 4.47 6.70
N ASP A 84 13.11 5.05 7.29
CA ASP A 84 14.38 4.35 7.53
C ASP A 84 14.19 3.11 8.43
N ALA A 85 13.38 3.23 9.48
CA ALA A 85 13.05 2.11 10.37
C ALA A 85 12.29 1.02 9.62
N LEU A 86 11.28 1.37 8.81
CA LEU A 86 10.49 0.42 8.03
C LEU A 86 11.36 -0.31 6.99
N VAL A 87 12.22 0.41 6.26
CA VAL A 87 13.18 -0.19 5.33
C VAL A 87 14.12 -1.16 6.06
N SER A 88 14.60 -0.76 7.25
CA SER A 88 15.45 -1.64 8.06
C SER A 88 14.72 -2.91 8.50
N ILE A 89 13.47 -2.81 8.94
CA ILE A 89 12.66 -3.95 9.38
C ILE A 89 12.35 -4.89 8.22
N VAL A 90 11.83 -4.34 7.14
CA VAL A 90 11.32 -5.11 5.99
C VAL A 90 12.45 -5.61 5.09
N GLY A 91 13.57 -4.88 5.05
CA GLY A 91 14.71 -5.16 4.17
C GLY A 91 14.51 -4.71 2.71
N GLU A 92 13.43 -3.97 2.44
CA GLU A 92 13.08 -3.44 1.12
C GLU A 92 12.36 -2.10 1.28
N ASP A 93 12.55 -1.18 0.34
CA ASP A 93 11.83 0.08 0.30
C ASP A 93 10.49 -0.09 -0.41
N LEU A 94 9.40 -0.02 0.35
CA LEU A 94 8.03 -0.09 -0.16
C LEU A 94 7.43 1.29 -0.46
N GLY A 95 8.25 2.35 -0.37
CA GLY A 95 7.88 3.71 -0.73
C GLY A 95 7.43 4.58 0.45
N PRO A 96 7.09 5.86 0.16
CA PRO A 96 6.88 6.88 1.19
C PRO A 96 5.45 6.90 1.79
N ALA A 97 4.55 6.04 1.34
CA ALA A 97 3.16 5.97 1.80
C ALA A 97 2.97 4.85 2.85
N PRO A 98 2.06 5.00 3.85
CA PRO A 98 1.82 4.00 4.87
C PRO A 98 1.32 2.66 4.35
N TYR A 99 0.47 2.70 3.33
CA TYR A 99 -0.30 1.55 2.88
C TYR A 99 0.54 0.34 2.44
N PRO A 100 1.59 0.45 1.60
CA PRO A 100 2.40 -0.71 1.21
C PRO A 100 3.00 -1.47 2.40
N TRP A 101 3.38 -0.74 3.46
CA TRP A 101 3.93 -1.31 4.69
C TRP A 101 2.89 -2.03 5.53
N LEU A 102 1.69 -1.44 5.67
CA LEU A 102 0.55 -2.07 6.36
C LEU A 102 0.15 -3.35 5.65
N ARG A 103 0.11 -3.32 4.33
CA ARG A 103 -0.17 -4.49 3.51
C ARG A 103 0.89 -5.58 3.68
N TRP A 104 2.17 -5.22 3.67
CA TRP A 104 3.26 -6.16 3.92
C TRP A 104 3.05 -6.90 5.26
N LYS A 105 2.68 -6.16 6.32
CA LYS A 105 2.37 -6.75 7.63
C LYS A 105 1.16 -7.69 7.59
N GLN A 106 0.06 -7.29 6.94
CA GLN A 106 -1.15 -8.11 6.79
C GLN A 106 -0.88 -9.42 6.04
N GLN A 107 0.06 -9.42 5.11
CA GLN A 107 0.48 -10.59 4.35
C GLN A 107 1.42 -11.53 5.13
N GLY A 108 1.63 -11.30 6.42
CA GLY A 108 2.44 -12.15 7.28
C GLY A 108 3.92 -11.78 7.37
N GLY A 109 4.29 -10.57 6.93
CA GLY A 109 5.67 -10.07 7.11
C GLY A 109 6.71 -10.90 6.36
N ALA A 110 7.93 -11.01 6.95
CA ALA A 110 9.02 -11.77 6.36
C ALA A 110 8.75 -13.28 6.31
N THR A 111 7.93 -13.81 7.22
CA THR A 111 7.56 -15.24 7.23
C THR A 111 6.72 -15.62 6.00
N SER A 112 6.00 -14.65 5.42
CA SER A 112 5.28 -14.85 4.15
C SER A 112 6.23 -14.87 2.95
N ARG A 113 7.44 -14.29 3.08
CA ARG A 113 8.44 -14.31 1.99
C ARG A 113 9.14 -15.66 1.83
N GLU A 114 9.34 -16.40 2.90
CA GLU A 114 9.92 -17.76 2.82
C GLU A 114 8.98 -18.75 2.12
N SER A 115 7.67 -18.48 2.13
CA SER A 115 6.68 -19.30 1.43
C SER A 115 6.29 -18.77 0.04
N LYS A 116 6.53 -17.50 -0.28
CA LYS A 116 6.44 -16.98 -1.64
C LYS A 116 7.83 -17.08 -2.29
N VAL A 117 8.21 -18.31 -2.65
CA VAL A 117 9.17 -18.53 -3.71
C VAL A 117 8.84 -17.49 -4.80
N PHE A 118 9.82 -16.66 -5.12
CA PHE A 118 9.79 -15.79 -6.30
C PHE A 118 9.27 -16.64 -7.46
N GLU A 119 7.98 -16.51 -7.77
CA GLU A 119 7.39 -17.27 -8.85
C GLU A 119 7.86 -16.62 -10.15
N PRO A 120 8.73 -17.28 -10.90
CA PRO A 120 9.23 -16.72 -12.18
C PRO A 120 8.09 -16.29 -13.09
N GLU A 121 6.93 -16.94 -12.97
CA GLU A 121 5.72 -16.64 -13.73
C GLU A 121 5.17 -15.23 -13.46
N MET A 122 5.40 -14.63 -12.27
CA MET A 122 4.96 -13.26 -11.98
C MET A 122 5.63 -12.19 -12.85
N HIS A 123 6.77 -12.52 -13.45
CA HIS A 123 7.52 -11.63 -14.34
C HIS A 123 7.46 -12.07 -15.81
N MET A 124 6.73 -13.14 -16.11
CA MET A 124 6.58 -13.60 -17.49
C MET A 124 5.63 -12.69 -18.27
N THR A 125 6.01 -12.35 -19.49
CA THR A 125 5.15 -11.67 -20.46
C THR A 125 4.56 -12.66 -21.46
N GLY A 126 3.57 -12.22 -22.24
CA GLY A 126 2.96 -13.06 -23.27
C GLY A 126 2.11 -14.23 -22.77
N LEU A 127 1.71 -14.22 -21.50
CA LEU A 127 0.83 -15.24 -20.93
C LEU A 127 -0.59 -15.18 -21.55
N PRO A 128 -1.27 -16.34 -21.66
CA PRO A 128 -2.70 -16.36 -21.97
C PRO A 128 -3.51 -15.54 -20.96
N ASP A 129 -4.61 -14.93 -21.40
CA ASP A 129 -5.39 -14.00 -20.60
C ASP A 129 -5.84 -14.58 -19.24
N GLU A 130 -6.38 -15.80 -19.26
CA GLU A 130 -6.87 -16.43 -18.02
C GLU A 130 -5.72 -16.71 -17.03
N ARG A 131 -4.55 -17.13 -17.53
CA ARG A 131 -3.37 -17.36 -16.68
C ARG A 131 -2.81 -16.06 -16.14
N LEU A 132 -2.80 -15.01 -16.96
CA LEU A 132 -2.41 -13.67 -16.53
C LEU A 132 -3.33 -13.15 -15.40
N MET A 133 -4.65 -13.28 -15.58
CA MET A 133 -5.65 -12.87 -14.60
C MET A 133 -5.53 -13.67 -13.29
N GLU A 134 -5.35 -14.99 -13.39
CA GLU A 134 -5.19 -15.87 -12.24
C GLU A 134 -3.99 -15.44 -11.39
N LEU A 135 -2.79 -15.41 -12.00
CA LEU A 135 -1.55 -15.04 -11.30
C LEU A 135 -1.59 -13.61 -10.74
N ALA A 136 -2.14 -12.66 -11.49
CA ALA A 136 -2.18 -11.27 -11.06
C ALA A 136 -3.10 -11.02 -9.86
N LEU A 137 -4.19 -11.79 -9.74
CA LEU A 137 -5.28 -11.49 -8.81
C LEU A 137 -5.40 -12.47 -7.65
N GLU A 138 -4.80 -13.66 -7.74
CA GLU A 138 -4.86 -14.70 -6.70
C GLU A 138 -4.37 -14.19 -5.34
N GLN A 139 -3.29 -13.43 -5.34
CA GLN A 139 -2.68 -12.90 -4.12
C GLN A 139 -3.57 -11.93 -3.32
N PHE A 140 -4.64 -11.41 -3.93
CA PHE A 140 -5.59 -10.50 -3.29
C PHE A 140 -6.85 -11.20 -2.81
N GLY A 141 -7.01 -12.50 -3.06
CA GLY A 141 -8.28 -13.17 -2.88
C GLY A 141 -9.40 -12.60 -3.77
N ALA A 142 -9.02 -11.94 -4.87
CA ALA A 142 -9.98 -11.32 -5.79
C ALA A 142 -10.77 -12.39 -6.53
N LYS A 143 -12.04 -12.08 -6.79
CA LYS A 143 -12.91 -12.90 -7.64
C LYS A 143 -13.04 -12.25 -9.01
N TRP A 144 -12.98 -13.02 -10.06
CA TRP A 144 -13.14 -12.49 -11.40
C TRP A 144 -14.00 -13.39 -12.28
N THR A 145 -14.65 -12.78 -13.26
CA THR A 145 -15.53 -13.45 -14.22
C THR A 145 -15.33 -12.87 -15.61
N LYS A 146 -15.13 -13.72 -16.59
CA LYS A 146 -15.05 -13.33 -18.01
C LYS A 146 -16.43 -12.91 -18.51
N THR A 147 -16.52 -11.69 -19.04
CA THR A 147 -17.79 -11.11 -19.55
C THR A 147 -17.83 -10.92 -21.06
N GLY A 148 -16.69 -11.14 -21.74
CA GLY A 148 -16.56 -11.01 -23.18
C GLY A 148 -15.15 -11.38 -23.65
N ALA A 149 -14.86 -11.22 -24.93
CA ALA A 149 -13.51 -11.39 -25.45
C ALA A 149 -12.58 -10.42 -24.72
N GLY A 150 -11.55 -10.96 -24.05
CA GLY A 150 -10.56 -10.19 -23.29
C GLY A 150 -11.12 -9.30 -22.17
N ARG A 151 -12.41 -9.38 -21.82
CA ARG A 151 -13.05 -8.53 -20.83
C ARG A 151 -13.44 -9.31 -19.58
N TYR A 152 -12.99 -8.79 -18.41
CA TYR A 152 -13.19 -9.41 -17.11
C TYR A 152 -13.77 -8.39 -16.11
N LYS A 153 -14.78 -8.83 -15.35
CA LYS A 153 -15.19 -8.16 -14.11
C LYS A 153 -14.41 -8.75 -12.96
N VAL A 154 -13.88 -7.89 -12.10
CA VAL A 154 -13.04 -8.27 -10.97
C VAL A 154 -13.60 -7.61 -9.71
N GLU A 155 -13.70 -8.38 -8.64
CA GLU A 155 -14.06 -7.94 -7.31
C GLU A 155 -12.84 -8.09 -6.42
N ILE A 156 -12.25 -6.97 -5.97
CA ILE A 156 -11.07 -6.95 -5.09
C ILE A 156 -11.50 -6.53 -3.68
N PRO A 157 -11.19 -7.32 -2.64
CA PRO A 157 -11.37 -6.89 -1.25
C PRO A 157 -10.45 -5.71 -0.94
N ILE A 158 -10.97 -4.67 -0.25
CA ILE A 158 -10.21 -3.48 0.15
C ILE A 158 -10.39 -3.25 1.64
N GLY A 159 -9.26 -3.03 2.35
CA GLY A 159 -9.28 -2.73 3.79
C GLY A 159 -9.57 -3.94 4.67
N GLU A 160 -9.92 -3.68 5.93
CA GLU A 160 -10.17 -4.70 6.96
C GLU A 160 -11.63 -5.19 6.98
N ALA A 161 -12.55 -4.46 6.38
CA ALA A 161 -13.97 -4.77 6.35
C ALA A 161 -14.36 -5.44 5.02
N GLU A 162 -15.57 -5.96 4.96
CA GLU A 162 -16.17 -6.60 3.79
C GLU A 162 -16.30 -5.66 2.55
N ASP A 163 -15.61 -4.53 2.56
CA ASP A 163 -15.59 -3.58 1.46
C ASP A 163 -14.90 -4.17 0.24
N LYS A 164 -15.61 -4.10 -0.88
CA LYS A 164 -15.15 -4.64 -2.15
C LYS A 164 -15.21 -3.57 -3.23
N GLN A 165 -14.17 -3.53 -4.04
CA GLN A 165 -14.13 -2.68 -5.22
C GLN A 165 -14.32 -3.49 -6.48
N ASN A 166 -15.26 -3.06 -7.31
CA ASN A 166 -15.49 -3.65 -8.62
C ASN A 166 -14.63 -2.96 -9.68
N LEU A 167 -13.87 -3.75 -10.42
CA LEU A 167 -13.07 -3.31 -11.56
C LEU A 167 -13.56 -3.96 -12.84
N THR A 168 -13.19 -3.35 -13.95
CA THR A 168 -13.17 -4.00 -15.26
C THR A 168 -11.74 -4.04 -15.77
N VAL A 169 -11.27 -5.21 -16.15
CA VAL A 169 -10.02 -5.42 -16.86
C VAL A 169 -10.36 -5.77 -18.30
N ASN A 170 -9.84 -5.02 -19.26
CA ASN A 170 -10.03 -5.25 -20.68
C ASN A 170 -8.66 -5.48 -21.34
N LEU A 171 -8.40 -6.72 -21.75
CA LEU A 171 -7.14 -7.18 -22.35
C LEU A 171 -7.15 -7.13 -23.88
N ASP A 172 -8.31 -6.86 -24.49
CA ASP A 172 -8.51 -6.88 -25.94
C ASP A 172 -8.89 -5.47 -26.45
N GLN A 173 -8.03 -4.50 -26.17
CA GLN A 173 -8.12 -3.17 -26.73
C GLN A 173 -6.93 -2.87 -27.63
N LYS A 174 -7.09 -1.93 -28.53
CA LYS A 174 -6.01 -1.45 -29.39
C LYS A 174 -5.90 0.05 -29.29
N ASP A 175 -4.68 0.54 -29.33
CA ASP A 175 -4.42 1.97 -29.50
C ASP A 175 -4.60 2.39 -30.99
N HIS A 176 -4.31 3.66 -31.27
CA HIS A 176 -4.44 4.23 -32.61
C HIS A 176 -3.42 3.69 -33.64
N GLU A 177 -2.34 3.04 -33.18
CA GLU A 177 -1.33 2.40 -34.02
C GLU A 177 -1.60 0.90 -34.19
N GLY A 178 -2.59 0.36 -33.47
CA GLY A 178 -3.00 -1.04 -33.52
C GLY A 178 -2.29 -1.94 -32.51
N ALA A 179 -1.44 -1.38 -31.63
CA ALA A 179 -0.82 -2.12 -30.55
C ALA A 179 -1.87 -2.55 -29.51
N GLN A 180 -1.74 -3.77 -29.00
CA GLN A 180 -2.64 -4.26 -27.96
C GLN A 180 -2.35 -3.55 -26.64
N ILE A 181 -3.40 -2.99 -26.03
CA ILE A 181 -3.36 -2.35 -24.74
C ILE A 181 -4.32 -3.03 -23.75
N VAL A 182 -4.00 -2.91 -22.49
CA VAL A 182 -4.85 -3.33 -21.37
C VAL A 182 -5.38 -2.10 -20.67
N ILE A 183 -6.68 -2.06 -20.44
CA ILE A 183 -7.33 -1.01 -19.68
C ILE A 183 -7.92 -1.62 -18.40
N VAL A 184 -7.46 -1.13 -17.26
CA VAL A 184 -8.03 -1.42 -15.94
C VAL A 184 -8.79 -0.21 -15.49
N TYR A 185 -10.08 -0.34 -15.14
CA TYR A 185 -10.86 0.80 -14.68
C TYR A 185 -11.91 0.41 -13.64
N ALA A 186 -12.26 1.38 -12.80
CA ALA A 186 -13.30 1.31 -11.79
C ALA A 186 -14.20 2.55 -11.85
N ASP A 187 -15.49 2.35 -11.59
CA ASP A 187 -16.46 3.44 -11.40
C ASP A 187 -16.29 4.04 -9.99
N CYS A 188 -16.19 5.37 -9.91
CA CYS A 188 -15.99 6.11 -8.66
C CYS A 188 -17.25 6.82 -8.17
N GLY A 189 -18.29 6.95 -8.99
CA GLY A 189 -19.51 7.67 -8.63
C GLY A 189 -19.90 8.74 -9.64
N GLU A 190 -20.90 9.53 -9.32
CA GLU A 190 -21.37 10.65 -10.12
C GLU A 190 -20.29 11.75 -10.20
N ALA A 191 -20.18 12.40 -11.36
CA ALA A 191 -19.22 13.48 -11.59
C ALA A 191 -19.99 14.79 -11.74
N THR A 192 -19.74 15.74 -10.84
CA THR A 192 -20.31 17.09 -10.91
C THR A 192 -19.26 18.10 -11.38
N GLU A 193 -19.69 19.22 -11.97
CA GLU A 193 -18.75 20.24 -12.46
C GLU A 193 -17.91 20.83 -11.33
N GLU A 194 -18.43 20.86 -10.10
CA GLU A 194 -17.77 21.39 -8.92
C GLU A 194 -16.53 20.55 -8.56
N ASP A 195 -16.57 19.23 -8.81
CA ASP A 195 -15.51 18.28 -8.45
C ASP A 195 -14.39 18.18 -9.49
N TYR A 196 -14.59 18.71 -10.71
CA TYR A 196 -13.63 18.51 -11.81
C TYR A 196 -12.23 19.05 -11.51
N ALA A 197 -12.17 20.22 -10.89
CA ALA A 197 -10.87 20.83 -10.58
C ALA A 197 -10.07 20.03 -9.54
N GLU A 198 -10.75 19.47 -8.54
CA GLU A 198 -10.09 18.63 -7.53
C GLU A 198 -9.71 17.26 -8.10
N ALA A 199 -10.56 16.66 -8.92
CA ALA A 199 -10.25 15.41 -9.63
C ALA A 199 -8.98 15.54 -10.48
N LEU A 200 -8.82 16.65 -11.20
CA LEU A 200 -7.61 16.92 -12.00
C LEU A 200 -6.36 17.10 -11.12
N ARG A 201 -6.47 17.78 -9.97
CA ARG A 201 -5.35 17.94 -9.03
C ARG A 201 -4.96 16.60 -8.41
N ARG A 202 -5.92 15.73 -8.15
CA ARG A 202 -5.70 14.39 -7.59
C ARG A 202 -4.84 13.53 -8.52
N ASN A 203 -5.00 13.66 -9.84
CA ASN A 203 -4.17 12.95 -10.83
C ASN A 203 -2.66 13.18 -10.66
N LEU A 204 -2.25 14.36 -10.18
CA LEU A 204 -0.84 14.65 -9.91
C LEU A 204 -0.25 13.82 -8.75
N ARG A 205 -1.10 13.24 -7.91
CA ARG A 205 -0.69 12.46 -6.72
C ARG A 205 -0.97 10.97 -6.88
N THR A 206 -1.55 10.56 -8.01
CA THR A 206 -1.94 9.18 -8.29
C THR A 206 -0.86 8.51 -9.15
N PRO A 207 -0.02 7.63 -8.59
CA PRO A 207 1.12 7.07 -9.33
C PRO A 207 0.73 6.07 -10.43
N TYR A 208 -0.39 5.35 -10.24
CA TYR A 208 -0.90 4.37 -11.19
C TYR A 208 -2.35 4.69 -11.52
N GLY A 209 -2.56 5.30 -12.67
CA GLY A 209 -3.89 5.64 -13.16
C GLY A 209 -4.23 7.13 -13.09
N ALA A 210 -5.39 7.44 -13.59
CA ALA A 210 -5.94 8.79 -13.58
C ALA A 210 -7.46 8.75 -13.47
N LEU A 211 -8.03 9.82 -12.90
CA LEU A 211 -9.46 10.08 -12.96
C LEU A 211 -9.83 10.68 -14.32
N ALA A 212 -10.87 10.13 -14.90
CA ALA A 212 -11.52 10.69 -16.07
C ALA A 212 -13.04 10.76 -15.87
N ILE A 213 -13.70 11.48 -16.74
CA ILE A 213 -15.14 11.54 -16.81
C ILE A 213 -15.59 10.65 -17.97
N ARG A 214 -16.56 9.79 -17.70
CA ARG A 214 -17.21 8.95 -18.70
C ARG A 214 -18.70 9.25 -18.71
N ASP A 215 -19.23 9.55 -19.89
CA ASP A 215 -20.67 9.68 -20.06
C ASP A 215 -21.35 8.33 -19.90
N SER A 216 -22.44 8.32 -19.16
CA SER A 216 -23.29 7.16 -18.94
C SER A 216 -24.76 7.54 -19.19
N ALA A 217 -25.63 6.53 -19.28
CA ALA A 217 -27.07 6.76 -19.43
C ALA A 217 -27.68 7.53 -18.24
N SER A 218 -27.06 7.48 -17.07
CA SER A 218 -27.47 8.19 -15.85
C SER A 218 -26.76 9.53 -15.64
N GLY A 219 -25.95 10.00 -16.58
CA GLY A 219 -25.13 11.19 -16.46
C GLY A 219 -23.63 10.92 -16.44
N PRO A 220 -22.80 11.99 -16.31
CA PRO A 220 -21.36 11.87 -16.23
C PRO A 220 -20.93 11.17 -14.94
N ARG A 221 -19.90 10.33 -15.04
CA ARG A 221 -19.37 9.56 -13.91
C ARG A 221 -17.86 9.67 -13.86
N PHE A 222 -17.29 9.78 -12.69
CA PHE A 222 -15.87 9.60 -12.49
C PHE A 222 -15.49 8.13 -12.64
N VAL A 223 -14.44 7.90 -13.38
CA VAL A 223 -13.80 6.59 -13.50
C VAL A 223 -12.31 6.72 -13.20
N MET A 224 -11.80 5.87 -12.33
CA MET A 224 -10.37 5.67 -12.17
C MET A 224 -9.92 4.65 -13.20
N PHE A 225 -8.90 4.94 -14.00
CA PHE A 225 -8.41 3.99 -15.01
C PHE A 225 -6.88 4.02 -15.11
N ASN A 226 -6.32 2.93 -15.59
CA ASN A 226 -4.93 2.81 -16.00
C ASN A 226 -4.84 2.07 -17.33
N THR A 227 -3.85 2.43 -18.15
CA THR A 227 -3.60 1.81 -19.46
C THR A 227 -2.16 1.31 -19.52
N LEU A 228 -1.98 0.09 -19.97
CA LEU A 228 -0.71 -0.63 -20.03
C LEU A 228 -0.55 -1.29 -21.41
N LEU A 229 0.69 -1.49 -21.86
CA LEU A 229 0.96 -2.27 -23.06
C LEU A 229 0.76 -3.77 -22.77
N ARG A 230 0.07 -4.47 -23.69
CA ARG A 230 -0.24 -5.90 -23.50
C ARG A 230 0.96 -6.81 -23.69
N GLU A 231 1.84 -6.49 -24.62
CA GLU A 231 2.99 -7.33 -24.97
C GLU A 231 4.02 -7.43 -23.83
N ASP A 232 4.21 -6.33 -23.09
CA ASP A 232 5.17 -6.27 -21.98
C ASP A 232 4.52 -6.60 -20.64
N MET A 233 3.21 -6.90 -20.61
CA MET A 233 2.48 -7.08 -19.36
C MET A 233 2.82 -8.40 -18.69
N SER A 234 3.33 -8.28 -17.48
CA SER A 234 3.49 -9.37 -16.52
C SER A 234 2.33 -9.42 -15.52
N PRO A 235 2.09 -10.56 -14.85
CA PRO A 235 1.13 -10.65 -13.74
C PRO A 235 1.40 -9.62 -12.66
N LEU A 236 2.66 -9.31 -12.36
CA LEU A 236 3.04 -8.32 -11.36
C LEU A 236 2.56 -6.91 -11.73
N GLU A 237 2.69 -6.51 -12.99
CA GLU A 237 2.26 -5.19 -13.45
C GLU A 237 0.75 -5.06 -13.47
N LEU A 238 0.04 -6.08 -13.95
CA LEU A 238 -1.42 -6.12 -13.88
C LEU A 238 -1.92 -6.08 -12.43
N SER A 239 -1.27 -6.82 -11.55
CA SER A 239 -1.51 -6.85 -10.12
C SER A 239 -1.41 -5.46 -9.48
N LYS A 240 -0.30 -4.75 -9.71
CA LYS A 240 -0.07 -3.39 -9.21
C LYS A 240 -1.12 -2.40 -9.74
N SER A 241 -1.40 -2.49 -11.05
CA SER A 241 -2.39 -1.63 -11.70
C SER A 241 -3.80 -1.87 -11.15
N ALA A 242 -4.22 -3.13 -11.05
CA ALA A 242 -5.55 -3.48 -10.57
C ALA A 242 -5.76 -3.01 -9.11
N LEU A 243 -4.77 -3.23 -8.26
CA LEU A 243 -4.83 -2.79 -6.87
C LEU A 243 -4.89 -1.28 -6.76
N ALA A 244 -3.99 -0.55 -7.43
CA ALA A 244 -3.95 0.91 -7.35
C ALA A 244 -5.25 1.53 -7.86
N VAL A 245 -5.81 1.04 -8.98
CA VAL A 245 -7.10 1.50 -9.48
C VAL A 245 -8.23 1.21 -8.48
N ALA A 246 -8.21 0.03 -7.84
CA ALA A 246 -9.22 -0.32 -6.85
C ALA A 246 -9.18 0.61 -5.63
N GLU A 247 -8.02 0.86 -5.07
CA GLU A 247 -7.82 1.69 -3.88
C GLU A 247 -8.17 3.15 -4.14
N HIS A 248 -7.62 3.71 -5.20
CA HIS A 248 -7.91 5.11 -5.55
C HIS A 248 -9.37 5.33 -5.90
N ALA A 249 -10.03 4.35 -6.55
CA ALA A 249 -11.46 4.44 -6.81
C ALA A 249 -12.30 4.39 -5.53
N ALA A 250 -11.90 3.58 -4.56
CA ALA A 250 -12.57 3.52 -3.26
C ALA A 250 -12.38 4.82 -2.47
N ASP A 251 -11.19 5.42 -2.51
CA ASP A 251 -10.90 6.71 -1.86
C ASP A 251 -11.76 7.83 -2.45
N VAL A 252 -11.79 7.93 -3.78
CA VAL A 252 -12.63 8.94 -4.48
C VAL A 252 -14.10 8.77 -4.12
N ARG A 253 -14.61 7.54 -4.11
CA ARG A 253 -16.01 7.27 -3.74
C ARG A 253 -16.33 7.72 -2.32
N ARG A 254 -15.44 7.45 -1.37
CA ARG A 254 -15.61 7.88 0.04
C ARG A 254 -15.64 9.40 0.18
N ASP A 255 -14.80 10.10 -0.57
CA ASP A 255 -14.74 11.56 -0.52
C ASP A 255 -16.02 12.16 -1.11
N LEU A 256 -16.49 11.69 -2.27
CA LEU A 256 -17.75 12.13 -2.88
C LEU A 256 -18.98 11.86 -1.99
N GLN A 257 -18.98 10.79 -1.18
CA GLN A 257 -20.08 10.50 -0.25
C GLN A 257 -20.10 11.45 0.95
N ARG A 258 -18.93 11.91 1.43
CA ARG A 258 -18.83 12.85 2.57
C ARG A 258 -19.30 14.26 2.26
N GLU A 259 -19.26 14.66 0.99
CA GLU A 259 -19.70 15.98 0.55
C GLU A 259 -21.22 16.06 0.33
N THR A 260 -21.90 14.91 0.39
CA THR A 260 -23.35 14.79 0.17
C THR A 260 -24.14 14.71 1.49
N GLU A 261 -23.47 14.55 2.63
CA GLU A 261 -24.04 14.59 4.00
C GLU A 261 -23.86 15.97 4.65
#